data_a06faf261fceb506c6fdbfcee892e033
#
_entry.id   a06faf261fceb506c6fdbfcee892e033
#
_cell.length_a   1.000
_cell.length_b   1.000
_cell.length_c   1.000
_cell.angle_alpha   90.00
_cell.angle_beta   90.00
_cell.angle_gamma   90.00
#
_symmetry.space_group_name_H-M   'P 1'
#
loop_
_entity.id
_entity.type
_entity.pdbx_description
1 polymer ?
#
loop_
_entity_poly.entity_id
_entity_poly.type
_entity_poly.pdbx_seq_one_letter_code
_entity_poly.pdbx_strand_id
1 'polypeptide(L)'
;MLFRSHGQIRYVTGYEGFTLADLVTYNEKHNDDNGEGGRDGAAENFSWNCGYEGRTTRRDVRMLRLQQIRNFLTLLFLSQGTPLLCEGDEVLNSRDGNNNPWCQDNPMGWVTWNTDEDAQAILAFARAISRFRREHPVFRMRRPFRFQDYKGLGFPDISFHGTEAWKPDLGGYSHSLGIMFCENYARPSDRLELLYLAVNTYWEKVSLGLPRLPAGYQWGRVTDTSLASAFPDFRQLLGDQRSVAVRPRSIQILQAVWVGIPGQVPERVPLRGLKLPWGGKQLYTKTSADAGTRRRYLSPSNKNRIFRYAARR
;
A
#
# COMPACT_ATOMS: atom_id res chain seq x y z
N MET A 1 -13.26 19.89 -25.79
CA MET A 1 -12.56 18.59 -25.67
C MET A 1 -12.23 18.40 -24.20
N LEU A 2 -13.02 17.59 -23.48
CA LEU A 2 -12.82 17.34 -22.06
C LEU A 2 -11.63 16.38 -21.93
N PHE A 3 -10.49 16.86 -21.44
CA PHE A 3 -9.39 16.00 -21.00
C PHE A 3 -9.89 15.12 -19.86
N ARG A 4 -10.37 13.96 -20.21
CA ARG A 4 -10.76 12.91 -19.30
C ARG A 4 -9.50 12.19 -18.87
N SER A 5 -9.25 12.24 -17.59
CA SER A 5 -8.24 11.52 -16.85
C SER A 5 -6.83 12.12 -16.90
N HIS A 6 -6.25 12.16 -15.74
CA HIS A 6 -4.81 12.23 -15.59
C HIS A 6 -4.29 10.86 -16.01
N GLY A 7 -4.06 10.69 -17.32
CA GLY A 7 -3.52 9.47 -17.91
C GLY A 7 -2.05 9.23 -17.53
N GLN A 8 -1.72 9.44 -16.24
CA GLN A 8 -0.38 9.19 -15.72
C GLN A 8 -0.28 7.74 -15.30
N ILE A 9 0.64 7.02 -15.90
CA ILE A 9 1.08 5.72 -15.44
C ILE A 9 2.15 5.97 -14.37
N ARG A 10 2.03 5.27 -13.24
CA ARG A 10 2.98 5.29 -12.14
C ARG A 10 3.63 3.93 -12.04
N TYR A 11 4.93 3.88 -11.99
CA TYR A 11 5.71 2.65 -11.82
C TYR A 11 6.92 2.93 -10.94
N VAL A 12 7.43 1.90 -10.32
CA VAL A 12 8.73 1.89 -9.61
C VAL A 12 9.76 1.24 -10.51
N THR A 13 9.41 0.10 -11.08
CA THR A 13 10.20 -0.75 -11.95
C THR A 13 9.46 -0.97 -13.26
N GLY A 14 10.20 -1.29 -14.31
CA GLY A 14 9.66 -1.55 -15.64
C GLY A 14 10.38 -2.71 -16.30
N TYR A 15 10.17 -2.87 -17.60
CA TYR A 15 10.86 -3.90 -18.36
C TYR A 15 12.36 -3.61 -18.46
N GLU A 16 12.73 -2.35 -18.65
CA GLU A 16 14.11 -1.85 -18.59
C GLU A 16 14.48 -1.53 -17.14
N GLY A 17 15.73 -1.74 -16.77
CA GLY A 17 16.23 -1.49 -15.43
C GLY A 17 16.10 -2.71 -14.52
N PHE A 18 16.31 -2.48 -13.25
CA PHE A 18 16.20 -3.52 -12.22
C PHE A 18 14.76 -3.96 -11.98
N THR A 19 14.56 -5.23 -11.63
CA THR A 19 13.32 -5.68 -10.98
C THR A 19 13.19 -5.07 -9.59
N LEU A 20 12.01 -5.15 -8.98
CA LEU A 20 11.81 -4.63 -7.63
C LEU A 20 12.70 -5.35 -6.59
N ALA A 21 12.95 -6.64 -6.77
CA ALA A 21 13.87 -7.40 -5.94
C ALA A 21 15.33 -6.94 -6.14
N ASP A 22 15.74 -6.70 -7.37
CA ASP A 22 17.10 -6.24 -7.69
C ASP A 22 17.33 -4.80 -7.24
N LEU A 23 16.31 -3.94 -7.31
CA LEU A 23 16.36 -2.55 -6.86
C LEU A 23 16.77 -2.40 -5.38
N VAL A 24 16.50 -3.42 -4.56
CA VAL A 24 16.86 -3.45 -3.13
C VAL A 24 17.99 -4.42 -2.82
N THR A 25 18.61 -5.01 -3.85
CA THR A 25 19.63 -6.06 -3.72
C THR A 25 20.97 -5.66 -4.32
N TYR A 26 20.96 -4.83 -5.37
CA TYR A 26 22.16 -4.45 -6.11
C TYR A 26 22.29 -2.93 -6.17
N ASN A 27 23.49 -2.42 -5.95
CA ASN A 27 23.85 -1.04 -6.28
C ASN A 27 24.41 -0.96 -7.70
N GLU A 28 25.18 -1.97 -8.10
CA GLU A 28 25.85 -2.02 -9.39
C GLU A 28 25.09 -2.92 -10.36
N LYS A 29 25.15 -2.62 -11.65
CA LYS A 29 24.62 -3.51 -12.68
C LYS A 29 25.55 -4.70 -12.93
N HIS A 30 24.96 -5.87 -13.15
CA HIS A 30 25.64 -7.12 -13.44
C HIS A 30 25.23 -7.59 -14.83
N ASN A 31 25.72 -6.92 -15.88
CA ASN A 31 25.36 -7.15 -17.28
C ASN A 31 26.42 -7.96 -18.05
N ASP A 32 27.37 -8.60 -17.37
CA ASP A 32 28.50 -9.26 -18.02
C ASP A 32 28.06 -10.37 -19.01
N ASP A 33 26.99 -11.08 -18.67
CA ASP A 33 26.41 -12.15 -19.48
C ASP A 33 25.73 -11.64 -20.78
N ASN A 34 25.57 -10.31 -20.92
CA ASN A 34 25.03 -9.73 -22.15
C ASN A 34 26.07 -9.64 -23.28
N GLY A 35 27.34 -9.92 -22.99
CA GLY A 35 28.43 -9.91 -23.99
C GLY A 35 28.93 -8.52 -24.40
N GLU A 36 28.43 -7.45 -23.75
CA GLU A 36 28.79 -6.06 -24.04
C GLU A 36 29.88 -5.51 -23.09
N GLY A 37 30.47 -6.37 -22.26
CA GLY A 37 31.48 -6.00 -21.27
C GLY A 37 30.93 -5.05 -20.19
N GLY A 38 29.68 -5.22 -19.78
CA GLY A 38 29.00 -4.43 -18.78
C GLY A 38 28.72 -2.97 -19.16
N ARG A 39 28.91 -2.60 -20.43
CA ARG A 39 28.70 -1.20 -20.92
C ARG A 39 27.24 -0.88 -21.23
N ASP A 40 26.45 -1.88 -21.50
CA ASP A 40 25.02 -1.79 -21.84
C ASP A 40 24.16 -1.49 -20.62
N GLY A 41 22.88 -1.12 -20.89
CA GLY A 41 21.91 -0.77 -19.88
C GLY A 41 22.15 0.59 -19.21
N ALA A 42 21.27 0.96 -18.28
CA ALA A 42 21.37 2.21 -17.57
C ALA A 42 22.62 2.27 -16.67
N ALA A 43 23.29 3.42 -16.64
CA ALA A 43 24.42 3.62 -15.73
C ALA A 43 23.98 3.85 -14.29
N GLU A 44 22.82 4.50 -14.09
CA GLU A 44 22.25 4.79 -12.78
C GLU A 44 20.99 3.97 -12.58
N ASN A 45 20.91 3.25 -11.46
CA ASN A 45 19.77 2.37 -11.15
C ASN A 45 18.85 2.96 -10.08
N PHE A 46 19.27 4.01 -9.35
CA PHE A 46 18.56 4.58 -8.20
C PHE A 46 18.20 3.51 -7.15
N SER A 47 19.08 2.53 -7.00
CA SER A 47 18.91 1.34 -6.17
C SER A 47 19.67 1.46 -4.85
N TRP A 48 19.39 0.54 -3.95
CA TRP A 48 20.12 0.41 -2.70
C TRP A 48 20.17 -1.06 -2.27
N ASN A 49 21.36 -1.64 -2.16
CA ASN A 49 21.58 -3.05 -1.81
C ASN A 49 21.24 -3.41 -0.35
N CYS A 50 20.73 -2.46 0.44
CA CYS A 50 20.42 -2.61 1.86
C CYS A 50 21.61 -3.04 2.72
N GLY A 51 22.84 -2.68 2.30
CA GLY A 51 24.07 -2.93 3.03
C GLY A 51 24.80 -4.22 2.68
N TYR A 52 24.39 -4.92 1.62
CA TYR A 52 25.08 -6.09 1.08
C TYR A 52 24.78 -6.26 -0.41
N GLU A 53 25.81 -6.28 -1.24
CA GLU A 53 25.65 -6.45 -2.69
C GLU A 53 25.30 -7.89 -3.05
N GLY A 54 24.21 -8.07 -3.79
CA GLY A 54 23.78 -9.39 -4.26
C GLY A 54 23.02 -10.22 -3.23
N ARG A 55 22.87 -11.51 -3.55
CA ARG A 55 22.11 -12.46 -2.71
C ARG A 55 22.81 -12.67 -1.37
N THR A 56 22.04 -12.83 -0.29
CA THR A 56 22.58 -13.03 1.06
C THR A 56 21.65 -13.86 1.93
N THR A 57 22.22 -14.57 2.87
CA THR A 57 21.51 -15.31 3.93
C THR A 57 21.37 -14.47 5.22
N ARG A 58 21.97 -13.28 5.28
CA ARG A 58 21.89 -12.40 6.43
C ARG A 58 20.44 -11.95 6.65
N ARG A 59 19.89 -12.34 7.81
CA ARG A 59 18.48 -12.11 8.13
C ARG A 59 18.14 -10.62 8.23
N ASP A 60 19.02 -9.82 8.82
CA ASP A 60 18.84 -8.36 8.97
C ASP A 60 18.69 -7.67 7.60
N VAL A 61 19.56 -8.01 6.64
CA VAL A 61 19.51 -7.46 5.27
C VAL A 61 18.25 -7.94 4.54
N ARG A 62 17.95 -9.25 4.60
CA ARG A 62 16.73 -9.81 3.96
C ARG A 62 15.45 -9.14 4.46
N MET A 63 15.31 -9.01 5.78
CA MET A 63 14.15 -8.35 6.38
C MET A 63 14.03 -6.89 5.96
N LEU A 64 15.15 -6.17 5.86
CA LEU A 64 15.16 -4.79 5.38
C LEU A 64 14.75 -4.70 3.91
N ARG A 65 15.24 -5.60 3.04
CA ARG A 65 14.85 -5.67 1.62
C ARG A 65 13.35 -5.89 1.47
N LEU A 66 12.79 -6.86 2.18
CA LEU A 66 11.34 -7.12 2.17
C LEU A 66 10.52 -5.92 2.68
N GLN A 67 11.04 -5.19 3.66
CA GLN A 67 10.41 -3.95 4.14
C GLN A 67 10.43 -2.88 3.05
N GLN A 68 11.56 -2.67 2.35
CA GLN A 68 11.63 -1.70 1.25
C GLN A 68 10.71 -2.08 0.08
N ILE A 69 10.62 -3.36 -0.29
CA ILE A 69 9.67 -3.82 -1.30
C ILE A 69 8.23 -3.49 -0.90
N ARG A 70 7.83 -3.73 0.36
CA ARG A 70 6.50 -3.33 0.86
C ARG A 70 6.30 -1.81 0.81
N ASN A 71 7.33 -1.01 1.09
CA ASN A 71 7.27 0.44 0.96
C ASN A 71 7.00 0.86 -0.50
N PHE A 72 7.76 0.32 -1.45
CA PHE A 72 7.58 0.63 -2.87
C PHE A 72 6.19 0.23 -3.37
N LEU A 73 5.72 -0.97 -3.04
CA LEU A 73 4.36 -1.41 -3.38
C LEU A 73 3.30 -0.50 -2.75
N THR A 74 3.50 -0.05 -1.50
CA THR A 74 2.58 0.89 -0.85
C THR A 74 2.53 2.21 -1.59
N LEU A 75 3.67 2.82 -1.90
CA LEU A 75 3.73 4.09 -2.62
C LEU A 75 3.17 3.96 -4.03
N LEU A 76 3.47 2.88 -4.73
CA LEU A 76 2.94 2.61 -6.06
C LEU A 76 1.41 2.52 -6.06
N PHE A 77 0.85 1.65 -5.21
CA PHE A 77 -0.59 1.41 -5.21
C PHE A 77 -1.40 2.56 -4.60
N LEU A 78 -0.82 3.40 -3.74
CA LEU A 78 -1.52 4.56 -3.16
C LEU A 78 -1.26 5.87 -3.91
N SER A 79 -0.45 5.85 -4.96
CA SER A 79 -0.26 7.00 -5.84
C SER A 79 -1.50 7.28 -6.68
N GLN A 80 -1.70 8.56 -7.06
CA GLN A 80 -2.72 8.93 -8.06
C GLN A 80 -2.30 8.48 -9.45
N GLY A 81 -3.27 8.13 -10.30
CA GLY A 81 -3.03 7.62 -11.65
C GLY A 81 -3.20 6.11 -11.73
N THR A 82 -2.65 5.50 -12.77
CA THR A 82 -2.69 4.05 -12.99
C THR A 82 -1.38 3.42 -12.54
N PRO A 83 -1.38 2.60 -11.49
CA PRO A 83 -0.18 1.87 -11.10
C PRO A 83 0.13 0.78 -12.12
N LEU A 84 1.38 0.73 -12.56
CA LEU A 84 1.93 -0.36 -13.36
C LEU A 84 2.87 -1.15 -12.44
N LEU A 85 2.58 -2.41 -12.24
CA LEU A 85 3.44 -3.37 -11.56
C LEU A 85 4.16 -4.18 -12.64
N CYS A 86 5.48 -4.22 -12.60
CA CYS A 86 6.26 -5.07 -13.49
C CYS A 86 6.01 -6.53 -13.13
N GLU A 87 5.88 -7.38 -14.13
CA GLU A 87 5.62 -8.80 -13.94
C GLU A 87 6.71 -9.48 -13.11
N GLY A 88 6.29 -10.27 -12.14
CA GLY A 88 7.19 -10.98 -11.23
C GLY A 88 7.65 -10.17 -10.00
N ASP A 89 7.46 -8.85 -9.96
CA ASP A 89 7.81 -8.04 -8.77
C ASP A 89 7.05 -8.49 -7.52
N GLU A 90 5.81 -8.97 -7.70
CA GLU A 90 4.98 -9.49 -6.62
C GLU A 90 5.45 -10.83 -6.04
N VAL A 91 6.37 -11.50 -6.71
CA VAL A 91 6.95 -12.80 -6.29
C VAL A 91 8.47 -12.77 -6.19
N LEU A 92 9.06 -11.59 -6.03
CA LEU A 92 10.50 -11.39 -5.87
C LEU A 92 11.31 -11.91 -7.07
N ASN A 93 10.80 -11.74 -8.30
CA ASN A 93 11.56 -12.06 -9.49
C ASN A 93 12.84 -11.23 -9.53
N SER A 94 13.97 -11.87 -9.78
CA SER A 94 15.30 -11.26 -9.84
C SER A 94 15.98 -11.66 -11.16
N ARG A 95 16.71 -10.74 -11.72
CA ARG A 95 17.59 -10.93 -12.88
C ARG A 95 19.06 -10.89 -12.46
N ASP A 96 19.32 -11.16 -11.18
CA ASP A 96 20.66 -11.16 -10.56
C ASP A 96 21.47 -9.89 -10.83
N GLY A 97 20.78 -8.74 -10.85
CA GLY A 97 21.40 -7.44 -11.09
C GLY A 97 21.60 -7.10 -12.57
N ASN A 98 21.09 -7.89 -13.51
CA ASN A 98 21.07 -7.51 -14.92
C ASN A 98 19.94 -6.50 -15.16
N ASN A 99 20.30 -5.28 -15.54
CA ASN A 99 19.34 -4.20 -15.81
C ASN A 99 18.99 -4.02 -17.29
N ASN A 100 19.48 -4.90 -18.17
CA ASN A 100 19.27 -4.84 -19.61
C ASN A 100 19.10 -6.24 -20.24
N PRO A 101 18.06 -7.01 -19.88
CA PRO A 101 17.93 -8.42 -20.23
C PRO A 101 17.41 -8.68 -21.67
N TRP A 102 17.42 -7.70 -22.55
CA TRP A 102 16.83 -7.78 -23.89
C TRP A 102 17.39 -8.91 -24.78
N CYS A 103 18.67 -9.23 -24.61
CA CYS A 103 19.33 -10.32 -25.35
C CYS A 103 19.27 -11.67 -24.63
N GLN A 104 18.60 -11.76 -23.46
CA GLN A 104 18.60 -12.94 -22.61
C GLN A 104 17.31 -13.75 -22.79
N ASP A 105 17.29 -14.68 -23.74
CA ASP A 105 16.22 -15.69 -23.87
C ASP A 105 16.57 -16.96 -23.09
N ASN A 106 16.73 -16.81 -21.77
CA ASN A 106 17.10 -17.85 -20.84
C ASN A 106 16.49 -17.56 -19.44
N PRO A 107 16.71 -18.40 -18.42
CA PRO A 107 16.14 -18.23 -17.09
C PRO A 107 16.42 -16.87 -16.44
N MET A 108 17.49 -16.15 -16.78
CA MET A 108 17.74 -14.80 -16.30
C MET A 108 16.69 -13.80 -16.84
N GLY A 109 16.35 -13.90 -18.13
CA GLY A 109 15.35 -13.03 -18.77
C GLY A 109 13.90 -13.44 -18.50
N TRP A 110 13.67 -14.69 -18.06
CA TRP A 110 12.33 -15.21 -17.82
C TRP A 110 11.82 -14.80 -16.45
N VAL A 111 10.48 -14.76 -16.29
CA VAL A 111 9.87 -14.52 -14.99
C VAL A 111 9.92 -15.82 -14.18
N THR A 112 10.61 -15.77 -13.06
CA THR A 112 10.63 -16.86 -12.09
C THR A 112 9.53 -16.66 -11.05
N TRP A 113 8.58 -17.59 -11.01
CA TRP A 113 7.50 -17.61 -10.02
C TRP A 113 7.97 -18.24 -8.72
N ASN A 114 8.62 -17.44 -7.89
CA ASN A 114 9.12 -17.92 -6.60
C ASN A 114 7.97 -18.31 -5.68
N THR A 115 8.16 -19.41 -4.94
CA THR A 115 7.15 -19.97 -4.03
C THR A 115 7.66 -20.10 -2.59
N ASP A 116 8.84 -19.56 -2.30
CA ASP A 116 9.36 -19.51 -0.94
C ASP A 116 8.52 -18.59 -0.03
N GLU A 117 8.78 -18.66 1.27
CA GLU A 117 8.03 -17.93 2.28
C GLU A 117 8.05 -16.40 2.06
N ASP A 118 9.21 -15.84 1.70
CA ASP A 118 9.39 -14.42 1.46
C ASP A 118 8.57 -13.97 0.23
N ALA A 119 8.62 -14.72 -0.86
CA ALA A 119 7.85 -14.44 -2.07
C ALA A 119 6.34 -14.54 -1.82
N GLN A 120 5.89 -15.55 -1.07
CA GLN A 120 4.48 -15.68 -0.70
C GLN A 120 4.01 -14.55 0.21
N ALA A 121 4.86 -14.07 1.13
CA ALA A 121 4.55 -12.94 1.98
C ALA A 121 4.41 -11.64 1.16
N ILE A 122 5.29 -11.39 0.18
CA ILE A 122 5.19 -10.22 -0.71
C ILE A 122 3.97 -10.33 -1.64
N LEU A 123 3.67 -11.51 -2.19
CA LEU A 123 2.46 -11.72 -2.99
C LEU A 123 1.18 -11.45 -2.19
N ALA A 124 1.14 -11.92 -0.95
CA ALA A 124 0.02 -11.64 -0.05
C ALA A 124 -0.13 -10.14 0.22
N PHE A 125 0.99 -9.44 0.45
CA PHE A 125 1.03 -8.00 0.62
C PHE A 125 0.56 -7.25 -0.64
N ALA A 126 1.07 -7.60 -1.83
CA ALA A 126 0.69 -6.99 -3.10
C ALA A 126 -0.82 -7.14 -3.36
N ARG A 127 -1.38 -8.32 -3.07
CA ARG A 127 -2.82 -8.56 -3.14
C ARG A 127 -3.62 -7.69 -2.16
N ALA A 128 -3.13 -7.54 -0.94
CA ALA A 128 -3.79 -6.76 0.10
C ALA A 128 -3.79 -5.26 -0.22
N ILE A 129 -2.64 -4.68 -0.60
CA ILE A 129 -2.55 -3.26 -0.95
C ILE A 129 -3.33 -2.93 -2.24
N SER A 130 -3.33 -3.83 -3.24
CA SER A 130 -4.15 -3.69 -4.44
C SER A 130 -5.66 -3.70 -4.10
N ARG A 131 -6.09 -4.58 -3.19
CA ARG A 131 -7.46 -4.60 -2.68
C ARG A 131 -7.78 -3.30 -1.95
N PHE A 132 -6.91 -2.86 -1.04
CA PHE A 132 -7.06 -1.60 -0.32
C PHE A 132 -7.27 -0.42 -1.28
N ARG A 133 -6.45 -0.30 -2.34
CA ARG A 133 -6.67 0.70 -3.38
C ARG A 133 -8.06 0.63 -4.03
N ARG A 134 -8.56 -0.58 -4.31
CA ARG A 134 -9.90 -0.76 -4.92
C ARG A 134 -11.03 -0.38 -3.97
N GLU A 135 -10.86 -0.61 -2.68
CA GLU A 135 -11.85 -0.27 -1.65
C GLU A 135 -11.89 1.23 -1.35
N HIS A 136 -10.77 1.95 -1.62
CA HIS A 136 -10.60 3.36 -1.33
C HIS A 136 -10.49 4.21 -2.61
N PRO A 137 -11.63 4.73 -3.14
CA PRO A 137 -11.67 5.48 -4.39
C PRO A 137 -10.87 6.79 -4.39
N VAL A 138 -10.47 7.31 -3.23
CA VAL A 138 -9.63 8.51 -3.12
C VAL A 138 -8.29 8.37 -3.86
N PHE A 139 -7.75 7.14 -3.97
CA PHE A 139 -6.52 6.86 -4.73
C PHE A 139 -6.75 6.78 -6.25
N ARG A 140 -8.00 6.86 -6.71
CA ARG A 140 -8.39 6.74 -8.12
C ARG A 140 -9.25 7.91 -8.58
N MET A 141 -9.07 9.08 -7.96
CA MET A 141 -9.82 10.27 -8.32
C MET A 141 -9.51 10.69 -9.76
N ARG A 142 -10.56 11.04 -10.52
CA ARG A 142 -10.44 11.53 -11.90
C ARG A 142 -10.04 13.00 -11.98
N ARG A 143 -10.13 13.73 -10.87
CA ARG A 143 -9.80 15.15 -10.78
C ARG A 143 -8.62 15.32 -9.81
N PRO A 144 -7.75 16.29 -10.05
CA PRO A 144 -6.66 16.60 -9.12
C PRO A 144 -7.22 17.05 -7.79
N PHE A 145 -6.46 16.83 -6.74
CA PHE A 145 -6.74 17.39 -5.42
C PHE A 145 -6.66 18.91 -5.45
N ARG A 146 -7.50 19.55 -4.65
CA ARG A 146 -7.57 21.01 -4.54
C ARG A 146 -6.89 21.56 -3.30
N PHE A 147 -6.52 20.69 -2.36
CA PHE A 147 -5.92 21.05 -1.07
C PHE A 147 -6.82 21.96 -0.22
N GLN A 148 -8.13 21.84 -0.38
CA GLN A 148 -9.12 22.71 0.24
C GLN A 148 -10.34 21.91 0.70
N ASP A 149 -11.00 22.43 1.76
CA ASP A 149 -12.30 21.94 2.18
C ASP A 149 -13.44 22.61 1.39
N TYR A 150 -13.59 22.23 0.13
CA TYR A 150 -14.60 22.80 -0.77
C TYR A 150 -16.01 22.18 -0.62
N LYS A 151 -16.17 21.24 0.31
CA LYS A 151 -17.47 20.63 0.62
C LYS A 151 -17.94 20.95 2.05
N GLY A 152 -17.14 21.68 2.85
CA GLY A 152 -17.48 22.01 4.24
C GLY A 152 -17.50 20.79 5.17
N LEU A 153 -16.59 19.83 4.94
CA LEU A 153 -16.50 18.57 5.72
C LEU A 153 -15.63 18.72 6.99
N GLY A 154 -14.99 19.87 7.18
CA GLY A 154 -14.02 20.13 8.25
C GLY A 154 -12.61 19.64 7.94
N PHE A 155 -12.41 18.99 6.78
CA PHE A 155 -11.11 18.47 6.31
C PHE A 155 -10.95 18.72 4.81
N PRO A 156 -9.76 19.11 4.33
CA PRO A 156 -9.47 19.19 2.91
C PRO A 156 -9.45 17.81 2.27
N ASP A 157 -9.56 17.76 0.94
CA ASP A 157 -9.50 16.52 0.16
C ASP A 157 -8.15 15.80 0.31
N ILE A 158 -7.06 16.55 0.46
CA ILE A 158 -5.72 16.07 0.84
C ILE A 158 -5.03 17.12 1.70
N SER A 159 -4.19 16.69 2.64
CA SER A 159 -3.32 17.57 3.42
C SER A 159 -2.01 16.89 3.80
N PHE A 160 -1.01 17.71 4.13
CA PHE A 160 0.32 17.25 4.54
C PHE A 160 0.60 17.65 5.99
N HIS A 161 1.38 16.81 6.66
CA HIS A 161 1.69 16.92 8.08
C HIS A 161 3.16 16.56 8.33
N GLY A 162 3.74 17.16 9.34
CA GLY A 162 5.09 16.85 9.82
C GLY A 162 5.05 16.20 11.20
N THR A 163 6.03 16.52 12.04
CA THR A 163 6.05 16.14 13.46
C THR A 163 4.89 16.78 14.24
N GLU A 164 4.38 17.90 13.74
CA GLU A 164 3.13 18.49 14.17
C GLU A 164 2.08 18.36 13.06
N ALA A 165 0.83 18.09 13.45
CA ALA A 165 -0.29 18.08 12.50
C ALA A 165 -0.42 19.43 11.79
N TRP A 166 -0.72 19.41 10.48
CA TRP A 166 -0.89 20.60 9.63
C TRP A 166 0.37 21.45 9.37
N LYS A 167 1.53 21.01 9.85
CA LYS A 167 2.80 21.68 9.64
C LYS A 167 3.78 20.70 8.96
N PRO A 168 3.69 20.51 7.64
CA PRO A 168 4.62 19.66 6.91
C PRO A 168 6.00 20.33 6.84
N ASP A 169 7.05 19.55 6.98
CA ASP A 169 8.37 19.92 6.55
C ASP A 169 8.57 19.38 5.12
N LEU A 170 8.62 20.29 4.15
CA LEU A 170 8.83 19.99 2.73
C LEU A 170 10.24 20.42 2.28
N GLY A 171 11.13 20.68 3.20
CA GLY A 171 12.54 20.99 2.91
C GLY A 171 13.27 19.79 2.29
N GLY A 172 14.34 20.07 1.53
CA GLY A 172 15.12 19.03 0.83
C GLY A 172 15.79 18.00 1.77
N TYR A 173 15.85 18.28 3.05
CA TYR A 173 16.42 17.37 4.07
C TYR A 173 15.35 16.63 4.88
N SER A 174 14.07 16.84 4.56
CA SER A 174 13.00 16.15 5.24
C SER A 174 12.90 14.70 4.74
N HIS A 175 12.87 13.76 5.68
CA HIS A 175 12.77 12.32 5.41
C HIS A 175 11.48 11.70 5.93
N SER A 176 10.53 12.54 6.36
CA SER A 176 9.27 12.04 6.89
C SER A 176 8.10 12.94 6.50
N LEU A 177 6.96 12.32 6.21
CA LEU A 177 5.77 13.03 5.78
C LEU A 177 4.50 12.28 6.18
N GLY A 178 3.57 13.00 6.77
CA GLY A 178 2.19 12.55 6.91
C GLY A 178 1.34 13.08 5.77
N ILE A 179 0.55 12.22 5.15
CA ILE A 179 -0.39 12.58 4.08
C ILE A 179 -1.78 12.12 4.49
N MET A 180 -2.70 13.04 4.70
CA MET A 180 -4.09 12.71 4.99
C MET A 180 -4.96 12.87 3.75
N PHE A 181 -5.84 11.91 3.51
CA PHE A 181 -6.85 11.92 2.46
C PHE A 181 -8.24 11.88 3.08
N CYS A 182 -9.15 12.71 2.59
CA CYS A 182 -10.56 12.65 2.95
C CYS A 182 -11.34 11.94 1.83
N GLU A 183 -11.77 10.71 2.09
CA GLU A 183 -12.40 9.85 1.10
C GLU A 183 -13.80 10.33 0.70
N ASN A 184 -14.47 11.12 1.55
CA ASN A 184 -15.78 11.72 1.27
C ASN A 184 -15.79 12.64 0.04
N TYR A 185 -14.63 13.08 -0.45
CA TYR A 185 -14.49 13.79 -1.73
C TYR A 185 -14.57 12.87 -2.93
N ALA A 186 -14.12 11.64 -2.81
CA ALA A 186 -14.17 10.63 -3.86
C ALA A 186 -15.51 9.88 -3.87
N ARG A 187 -16.03 9.57 -2.68
CA ARG A 187 -17.29 8.85 -2.47
C ARG A 187 -18.08 9.53 -1.33
N PRO A 188 -19.27 10.07 -1.59
CA PRO A 188 -20.14 10.56 -0.52
C PRO A 188 -20.45 9.45 0.49
N SER A 189 -20.40 9.79 1.77
CA SER A 189 -20.72 8.90 2.89
C SER A 189 -21.28 9.74 4.02
N ASP A 190 -22.23 9.19 4.79
CA ASP A 190 -22.78 9.83 5.99
C ASP A 190 -21.79 9.81 7.16
N ARG A 191 -20.67 9.10 7.01
CA ARG A 191 -19.60 9.02 7.99
C ARG A 191 -18.35 9.66 7.44
N LEU A 192 -17.58 10.26 8.35
CA LEU A 192 -16.25 10.75 8.01
C LEU A 192 -15.32 9.57 7.72
N GLU A 193 -14.72 9.57 6.54
CA GLU A 193 -13.77 8.57 6.08
C GLU A 193 -12.42 9.25 5.79
N LEU A 194 -11.49 9.14 6.73
CA LEU A 194 -10.13 9.68 6.59
C LEU A 194 -9.11 8.56 6.57
N LEU A 195 -8.14 8.70 5.69
CA LEU A 195 -6.95 7.86 5.62
C LEU A 195 -5.72 8.73 5.89
N TYR A 196 -4.75 8.20 6.62
CA TYR A 196 -3.50 8.88 6.90
C TYR A 196 -2.34 7.95 6.55
N LEU A 197 -1.48 8.39 5.65
CA LEU A 197 -0.27 7.70 5.24
C LEU A 197 0.92 8.34 5.98
N ALA A 198 1.51 7.63 6.90
CA ALA A 198 2.66 8.05 7.68
C ALA A 198 3.93 7.46 7.06
N VAL A 199 4.73 8.29 6.39
CA VAL A 199 5.95 7.88 5.69
C VAL A 199 7.18 8.32 6.49
N ASN A 200 8.08 7.38 6.74
CA ASN A 200 9.39 7.64 7.31
C ASN A 200 10.45 6.94 6.45
N THR A 201 11.25 7.70 5.71
CA THR A 201 12.39 7.20 4.94
C THR A 201 13.72 7.29 5.72
N TYR A 202 13.69 7.90 6.92
CA TYR A 202 14.86 8.08 7.78
C TYR A 202 15.24 6.75 8.46
N TRP A 203 16.49 6.63 8.86
CA TRP A 203 17.01 5.44 9.54
C TRP A 203 16.71 5.38 11.03
N GLU A 204 16.06 6.40 11.59
CA GLU A 204 15.59 6.44 12.96
C GLU A 204 14.06 6.49 13.02
N LYS A 205 13.53 6.18 14.19
CA LYS A 205 12.09 6.31 14.48
C LYS A 205 11.71 7.79 14.50
N VAL A 206 10.63 8.13 13.80
CA VAL A 206 10.07 9.50 13.75
C VAL A 206 8.64 9.48 14.30
N SER A 207 8.24 10.53 15.01
CA SER A 207 6.86 10.77 15.41
C SER A 207 6.23 11.76 14.46
N LEU A 208 5.09 11.40 13.86
CA LEU A 208 4.30 12.28 13.01
C LEU A 208 3.01 12.71 13.72
N GLY A 209 2.68 14.00 13.61
CA GLY A 209 1.49 14.58 14.22
C GLY A 209 0.22 14.14 13.48
N LEU A 210 -0.81 13.78 14.22
CA LEU A 210 -2.11 13.37 13.69
C LEU A 210 -3.12 14.49 13.85
N PRO A 211 -3.91 14.82 12.79
CA PRO A 211 -5.05 15.70 12.90
C PRO A 211 -6.05 15.20 13.95
N ARG A 212 -6.58 16.14 14.73
CA ARG A 212 -7.61 15.82 15.71
C ARG A 212 -8.89 15.38 14.99
N LEU A 213 -9.39 14.22 15.37
CA LEU A 213 -10.66 13.72 14.87
C LEU A 213 -11.86 14.28 15.65
N PRO A 214 -13.05 14.33 15.04
CA PRO A 214 -14.30 14.64 15.73
C PRO A 214 -14.59 13.61 16.85
N ALA A 215 -15.46 14.00 17.79
CA ALA A 215 -15.90 13.11 18.85
C ALA A 215 -16.47 11.80 18.27
N GLY A 216 -16.15 10.69 18.91
CA GLY A 216 -16.56 9.35 18.48
C GLY A 216 -15.66 8.70 17.42
N TYR A 217 -14.63 9.40 16.91
CA TYR A 217 -13.65 8.83 16.00
C TYR A 217 -12.28 8.68 16.67
N GLN A 218 -11.57 7.61 16.31
CA GLN A 218 -10.18 7.36 16.70
C GLN A 218 -9.35 6.88 15.52
N TRP A 219 -8.06 7.21 15.51
CA TRP A 219 -7.12 6.65 14.57
C TRP A 219 -6.84 5.19 14.87
N GLY A 220 -7.01 4.33 13.88
CA GLY A 220 -6.64 2.92 13.93
C GLY A 220 -5.62 2.59 12.84
N ARG A 221 -4.65 1.72 13.17
CA ARG A 221 -3.65 1.24 12.21
C ARG A 221 -4.26 0.18 11.30
N VAL A 222 -4.09 0.36 9.98
CA VAL A 222 -4.49 -0.59 8.93
C VAL A 222 -3.32 -1.47 8.54
N THR A 223 -2.13 -0.88 8.36
CA THR A 223 -0.92 -1.59 7.96
C THR A 223 0.34 -0.91 8.50
N ASP A 224 1.41 -1.68 8.60
CA ASP A 224 2.76 -1.23 8.96
C ASP A 224 3.77 -2.07 8.18
N THR A 225 4.47 -1.46 7.24
CA THR A 225 5.43 -2.15 6.36
C THR A 225 6.64 -2.72 7.08
N SER A 226 6.91 -2.27 8.31
CA SER A 226 8.00 -2.79 9.14
C SER A 226 7.68 -4.15 9.79
N LEU A 227 6.43 -4.61 9.69
CA LEU A 227 5.98 -5.88 10.25
C LEU A 227 5.98 -6.97 9.17
N ALA A 228 6.28 -8.20 9.56
CA ALA A 228 6.21 -9.34 8.66
C ALA A 228 4.77 -9.57 8.16
N SER A 229 3.79 -9.53 9.06
CA SER A 229 2.36 -9.49 8.73
C SER A 229 1.91 -8.03 8.66
N ALA A 230 2.13 -7.40 7.52
CA ALA A 230 1.90 -5.96 7.37
C ALA A 230 0.41 -5.58 7.32
N PHE A 231 -0.49 -6.50 6.96
CA PHE A 231 -1.94 -6.30 7.00
C PHE A 231 -2.55 -7.27 8.02
N PRO A 232 -2.76 -6.84 9.27
CA PRO A 232 -3.41 -7.66 10.28
C PRO A 232 -4.91 -7.82 9.96
N ASP A 233 -5.51 -8.89 10.47
CA ASP A 233 -6.94 -9.18 10.26
C ASP A 233 -7.87 -8.14 10.90
N PHE A 234 -7.40 -7.40 11.88
CA PHE A 234 -8.17 -6.36 12.57
C PHE A 234 -7.36 -5.07 12.74
N ARG A 235 -8.07 -3.95 12.76
CA ARG A 235 -7.47 -2.63 12.99
C ARG A 235 -7.16 -2.44 14.46
N GLN A 236 -5.92 -2.11 14.74
CA GLN A 236 -5.48 -1.75 16.07
C GLN A 236 -5.67 -0.24 16.30
N LEU A 237 -6.52 0.15 17.25
CA LEU A 237 -6.63 1.56 17.65
C LEU A 237 -5.30 2.03 18.24
N LEU A 238 -4.93 3.27 17.93
CA LEU A 238 -3.72 3.87 18.48
C LEU A 238 -3.96 4.28 19.93
N GLY A 239 -2.97 4.06 20.81
CA GLY A 239 -3.00 4.54 22.18
C GLY A 239 -2.88 6.07 22.26
N ASP A 240 -2.01 6.65 21.45
CA ASP A 240 -1.91 8.11 21.26
C ASP A 240 -2.66 8.53 20.00
N GLN A 241 -3.65 9.40 20.17
CA GLN A 241 -4.49 9.92 19.09
C GLN A 241 -3.97 11.25 18.53
N ARG A 242 -2.83 11.75 19.04
CA ARG A 242 -2.22 13.03 18.63
C ARG A 242 -0.98 12.83 17.77
N SER A 243 -0.33 11.69 17.91
CA SER A 243 0.85 11.36 17.12
C SER A 243 0.97 9.86 16.84
N VAL A 244 1.73 9.52 15.82
CA VAL A 244 2.08 8.13 15.49
C VAL A 244 3.58 7.98 15.37
N ALA A 245 4.12 7.00 16.09
CA ALA A 245 5.53 6.63 15.98
C ALA A 245 5.71 5.69 14.77
N VAL A 246 6.49 6.15 13.80
CA VAL A 246 6.81 5.41 12.56
C VAL A 246 8.23 4.87 12.67
N ARG A 247 8.39 3.57 12.53
CA ARG A 247 9.69 2.89 12.61
C ARG A 247 10.63 3.35 11.49
N PRO A 248 11.95 3.09 11.62
CA PRO A 248 12.91 3.39 10.57
C PRO A 248 12.48 2.83 9.21
N ARG A 249 12.63 3.64 8.16
CA ARG A 249 12.41 3.23 6.76
C ARG A 249 11.10 2.50 6.54
N SER A 250 10.00 2.96 7.16
CA SER A 250 8.70 2.29 7.09
C SER A 250 7.56 3.24 6.77
N ILE A 251 6.45 2.63 6.38
CA ILE A 251 5.20 3.33 6.08
C ILE A 251 4.09 2.70 6.92
N GLN A 252 3.25 3.54 7.53
CA GLN A 252 2.02 3.09 8.17
C GLN A 252 0.81 3.72 7.48
N ILE A 253 -0.26 2.95 7.34
CA ILE A 253 -1.56 3.45 6.92
C ILE A 253 -2.48 3.43 8.13
N LEU A 254 -3.06 4.59 8.43
CA LEU A 254 -4.07 4.73 9.47
C LEU A 254 -5.41 5.07 8.84
N GLN A 255 -6.48 4.77 9.55
CA GLN A 255 -7.84 5.13 9.17
C GLN A 255 -8.59 5.65 10.38
N ALA A 256 -9.41 6.68 10.18
CA ALA A 256 -10.37 7.12 11.18
C ALA A 256 -11.46 6.05 11.35
N VAL A 257 -11.63 5.58 12.57
CA VAL A 257 -12.59 4.52 12.94
C VAL A 257 -13.63 5.12 13.87
N TRP A 258 -14.91 4.91 13.57
CA TRP A 258 -15.98 5.28 14.49
C TRP A 258 -16.03 4.28 15.65
N VAL A 259 -15.85 4.77 16.86
CA VAL A 259 -15.86 3.98 18.12
C VAL A 259 -17.07 4.29 18.99
N GLY A 260 -17.91 5.24 18.58
CA GLY A 260 -19.05 5.72 19.36
C GLY A 260 -18.70 6.89 20.27
N ILE A 261 -19.73 7.52 20.81
CA ILE A 261 -19.61 8.58 21.80
C ILE A 261 -19.96 7.99 23.17
N PRO A 262 -19.08 8.09 24.18
CA PRO A 262 -19.39 7.59 25.53
C PRO A 262 -20.70 8.20 26.04
N GLY A 263 -21.61 7.36 26.54
CA GLY A 263 -22.91 7.78 27.06
C GLY A 263 -24.06 7.87 26.04
N GLN A 264 -23.79 7.70 24.72
CA GLN A 264 -24.84 7.52 23.73
C GLN A 264 -25.02 6.02 23.43
N VAL A 265 -26.21 5.51 23.67
CA VAL A 265 -26.58 4.15 23.19
C VAL A 265 -26.64 4.24 21.66
N PRO A 266 -25.91 3.42 20.93
CA PRO A 266 -25.91 3.48 19.48
C PRO A 266 -27.30 3.10 18.96
N GLU A 267 -28.04 4.05 18.43
CA GLU A 267 -29.07 3.71 17.46
C GLU A 267 -28.40 2.88 16.37
N ARG A 268 -28.88 1.68 16.13
CA ARG A 268 -28.39 0.63 15.22
C ARG A 268 -27.39 1.15 14.20
N VAL A 269 -26.10 1.07 14.55
CA VAL A 269 -25.02 1.41 13.61
C VAL A 269 -25.00 0.32 12.53
N PRO A 270 -25.33 0.64 11.26
CA PRO A 270 -25.19 -0.35 10.20
C PRO A 270 -23.72 -0.74 10.10
N LEU A 271 -23.42 -2.02 10.23
CA LEU A 271 -22.08 -2.64 10.11
C LEU A 271 -21.51 -2.54 8.67
N ARG A 272 -21.64 -1.39 8.01
CA ARG A 272 -21.11 -1.12 6.67
C ARG A 272 -19.68 -0.56 6.67
N GLY A 273 -18.89 -0.76 7.67
CA GLY A 273 -17.52 -0.25 7.74
C GLY A 273 -16.47 -1.25 8.22
N LEU A 274 -16.88 -2.41 8.71
CA LEU A 274 -15.99 -3.45 9.19
C LEU A 274 -16.03 -4.68 8.25
N LYS A 275 -15.76 -4.50 6.97
CA LYS A 275 -15.38 -5.63 6.13
C LYS A 275 -13.90 -5.87 6.38
N LEU A 276 -13.63 -6.95 7.11
CA LEU A 276 -12.30 -7.54 7.18
C LEU A 276 -11.79 -7.78 5.76
N PRO A 277 -10.55 -7.43 5.41
CA PRO A 277 -10.01 -7.63 4.06
C PRO A 277 -9.90 -9.12 3.66
N TRP A 278 -10.07 -10.01 4.59
CA TRP A 278 -9.93 -11.46 4.42
C TRP A 278 -11.23 -12.14 4.82
N GLY A 279 -11.99 -12.70 3.94
CA GLY A 279 -13.23 -13.48 4.12
C GLY A 279 -13.48 -14.21 5.44
N GLY A 280 -13.20 -13.59 6.55
CA GLY A 280 -13.52 -14.08 7.89
C GLY A 280 -15.03 -14.06 8.10
N LYS A 281 -15.60 -15.19 8.47
CA LYS A 281 -17.00 -15.34 8.82
C LYS A 281 -17.36 -14.31 9.88
N GLN A 282 -18.35 -13.45 9.59
CA GLN A 282 -18.96 -12.59 10.60
C GLN A 282 -19.43 -13.43 11.78
N LEU A 283 -18.79 -13.29 12.92
CA LEU A 283 -19.34 -13.77 14.19
C LEU A 283 -20.52 -12.84 14.54
N TYR A 284 -21.70 -13.25 14.11
CA TYR A 284 -22.94 -12.69 14.65
C TYR A 284 -23.10 -13.22 16.08
N THR A 285 -22.90 -12.38 17.08
CA THR A 285 -23.52 -12.61 18.37
C THR A 285 -25.00 -12.36 18.21
N LYS A 286 -25.78 -13.43 18.10
CA LYS A 286 -27.23 -13.38 18.23
C LYS A 286 -27.58 -12.99 19.65
N THR A 287 -28.04 -11.76 19.86
CA THR A 287 -28.99 -11.50 20.93
C THR A 287 -30.36 -11.95 20.44
N SER A 288 -30.94 -12.82 21.22
CA SER A 288 -32.26 -13.44 21.02
C SER A 288 -33.37 -12.39 20.91
N ALA A 289 -33.90 -12.19 19.73
CA ALA A 289 -35.28 -11.83 19.41
C ALA A 289 -35.40 -11.64 17.90
N ASP A 290 -35.74 -12.67 17.18
CA ASP A 290 -36.75 -12.71 16.14
C ASP A 290 -36.75 -14.08 15.46
N ALA A 291 -37.73 -14.85 15.84
CA ALA A 291 -38.14 -16.06 15.15
C ALA A 291 -38.99 -15.65 13.93
N GLY A 292 -38.60 -16.14 12.76
CA GLY A 292 -39.51 -16.26 11.62
C GLY A 292 -39.12 -15.48 10.38
N THR A 293 -38.33 -16.07 9.51
CA THR A 293 -38.65 -16.14 8.08
C THR A 293 -37.65 -17.05 7.34
N ARG A 294 -38.19 -17.83 6.42
CA ARG A 294 -37.63 -19.01 5.77
C ARG A 294 -36.34 -18.81 4.99
N ARG A 295 -35.42 -19.76 5.17
CA ARG A 295 -34.18 -20.00 4.38
C ARG A 295 -34.52 -20.38 2.94
N ARG A 296 -33.81 -19.81 1.97
CA ARG A 296 -33.46 -20.48 0.72
C ARG A 296 -31.95 -20.62 0.65
N TYR A 297 -31.50 -21.85 0.60
CA TYR A 297 -30.10 -22.23 0.33
C TYR A 297 -29.83 -22.04 -1.15
N LEU A 298 -28.72 -21.41 -1.49
CA LEU A 298 -28.11 -21.55 -2.81
C LEU A 298 -26.73 -22.19 -2.59
N SER A 299 -26.51 -23.28 -3.32
CA SER A 299 -25.40 -24.19 -3.30
C SER A 299 -24.11 -23.56 -3.90
N PRO A 300 -22.92 -24.05 -3.54
CA PRO A 300 -21.65 -23.54 -4.05
C PRO A 300 -21.23 -24.27 -5.32
N SER A 301 -21.46 -23.64 -6.47
CA SER A 301 -20.82 -24.05 -7.71
C SER A 301 -20.53 -22.83 -8.58
N ASN A 302 -19.29 -22.35 -8.52
CA ASN A 302 -18.57 -21.74 -9.64
C ASN A 302 -17.20 -21.22 -9.18
N LYS A 303 -16.30 -22.16 -8.93
CA LYS A 303 -14.85 -21.92 -9.06
C LYS A 303 -14.53 -22.10 -10.54
N ASN A 304 -13.90 -21.14 -11.16
CA ASN A 304 -13.36 -21.05 -12.51
C ASN A 304 -14.12 -20.08 -13.44
N ARG A 305 -13.83 -18.78 -13.26
CA ARG A 305 -13.89 -17.77 -14.34
C ARG A 305 -13.34 -16.42 -13.87
N ILE A 306 -12.04 -16.33 -13.64
CA ILE A 306 -11.31 -15.05 -13.60
C ILE A 306 -9.88 -15.32 -14.06
N PHE A 307 -9.70 -15.66 -15.32
CA PHE A 307 -8.43 -15.49 -16.05
C PHE A 307 -8.74 -15.65 -17.53
N ARG A 308 -9.37 -14.64 -18.13
CA ARG A 308 -9.39 -14.40 -19.57
C ARG A 308 -10.05 -13.04 -19.82
N TYR A 309 -9.27 -11.95 -19.67
CA TYR A 309 -9.56 -10.66 -20.30
C TYR A 309 -8.33 -9.76 -20.14
N ALA A 310 -7.27 -10.07 -20.86
CA ALA A 310 -6.21 -9.13 -21.18
C ALA A 310 -5.40 -9.65 -22.39
N ALA A 311 -6.10 -10.01 -23.46
CA ALA A 311 -5.46 -10.20 -24.74
C ALA A 311 -6.55 -10.05 -25.83
N ARG A 312 -6.85 -8.79 -26.19
CA ARG A 312 -7.40 -8.33 -27.48
C ARG A 312 -7.89 -6.88 -27.34
N ARG A 313 -7.13 -6.01 -27.82
CA ARG A 313 -7.18 -4.68 -28.48
C ARG A 313 -6.19 -3.71 -27.89
#